data_21ead2f62b9074679411ec354c876901
#
_entry.id   21ead2f62b9074679411ec354c876901
#
_cell.length_a   1.000
_cell.length_b   1.000
_cell.length_c   1.000
_cell.angle_alpha   90.00
_cell.angle_beta   90.00
_cell.angle_gamma   90.00
#
_symmetry.space_group_name_H-M   'P 1'
#
loop_
_entity.id
_entity.type
_entity.pdbx_description
1 polymer ?
#
loop_
_entity_poly.entity_id
_entity_poly.type
_entity_poly.pdbx_seq_one_letter_code
_entity_poly.pdbx_strand_id
1 'polypeptide(L)'
;MPEIDPAFLPGSHALDELPLCHVRLQDDARWPWLILIPQVAGAREIEDLTVAERRLLVEEVVAAGHAVRALGAALGLAVEKLNVGALGNITPQLHVHVVGRRVEDPAWPGPVWGFGEAERLTPDALQRALAAARPALAPGAQPYPPFPGRGPA
;
A
#
# COMPACT_ATOMS: atom_id res chain seq x y z
N MET A 1 -16.44 -14.74 -1.03
CA MET A 1 -15.35 -13.80 -0.70
C MET A 1 -15.35 -13.56 0.79
N PRO A 2 -14.22 -13.72 1.45
CA PRO A 2 -14.12 -13.35 2.87
C PRO A 2 -14.45 -11.87 3.04
N GLU A 3 -15.13 -11.54 4.12
CA GLU A 3 -15.42 -10.15 4.45
C GLU A 3 -14.14 -9.45 4.95
N ILE A 4 -14.02 -8.19 4.60
CA ILE A 4 -12.95 -7.35 5.11
C ILE A 4 -13.32 -6.90 6.52
N ASP A 5 -12.38 -7.03 7.45
CA ASP A 5 -12.57 -6.60 8.82
C ASP A 5 -13.03 -5.12 8.84
N PRO A 6 -14.14 -4.80 9.51
CA PRO A 6 -14.65 -3.43 9.57
C PRO A 6 -13.64 -2.40 10.11
N ALA A 7 -12.62 -2.84 10.83
CA ALA A 7 -11.57 -1.96 11.35
C ALA A 7 -10.77 -1.24 10.25
N PHE A 8 -10.74 -1.79 9.02
CA PHE A 8 -10.07 -1.13 7.89
C PHE A 8 -10.87 0.05 7.31
N LEU A 9 -12.18 0.07 7.51
CA LEU A 9 -13.06 1.00 6.79
C LEU A 9 -12.89 2.47 7.17
N PRO A 10 -12.77 2.85 8.47
CA PRO A 10 -12.71 4.26 8.86
C PRO A 10 -11.45 4.99 8.41
N GLY A 11 -10.34 4.27 8.27
CA GLY A 11 -9.03 4.85 7.97
C GLY A 11 -8.53 4.61 6.56
N SER A 12 -9.36 4.07 5.67
CA SER A 12 -8.93 3.75 4.31
C SER A 12 -10.08 3.74 3.31
N HIS A 13 -9.74 3.78 2.03
CA HIS A 13 -10.68 3.79 0.92
C HIS A 13 -10.45 2.60 -0.02
N ALA A 14 -11.51 1.96 -0.49
CA ALA A 14 -11.41 0.89 -1.48
C ALA A 14 -10.77 1.41 -2.76
N LEU A 15 -9.81 0.70 -3.29
CA LEU A 15 -9.09 1.07 -4.51
C LEU A 15 -9.35 0.08 -5.65
N ASP A 16 -9.04 -1.20 -5.44
CA ASP A 16 -9.16 -2.23 -6.48
C ASP A 16 -9.25 -3.64 -5.89
N GLU A 17 -9.59 -4.59 -6.76
CA GLU A 17 -9.59 -6.02 -6.48
C GLU A 17 -8.56 -6.71 -7.38
N LEU A 18 -7.57 -7.36 -6.78
CA LEU A 18 -6.57 -8.16 -7.48
C LEU A 18 -6.91 -9.66 -7.37
N PRO A 19 -6.22 -10.54 -8.10
CA PRO A 19 -6.49 -11.98 -8.03
C PRO A 19 -6.48 -12.58 -6.61
N LEU A 20 -5.61 -12.08 -5.73
CA LEU A 20 -5.55 -12.51 -4.33
C LEU A 20 -6.08 -11.45 -3.37
N CYS A 21 -5.69 -10.20 -3.54
CA CYS A 21 -5.91 -9.17 -2.54
C CYS A 21 -6.99 -8.15 -2.91
N HIS A 22 -7.81 -7.80 -1.93
CA HIS A 22 -8.49 -6.52 -1.92
C HIS A 22 -7.47 -5.42 -1.59
N VAL A 23 -7.48 -4.34 -2.36
CA VAL A 23 -6.53 -3.23 -2.17
C VAL A 23 -7.25 -1.99 -1.67
N ARG A 24 -6.70 -1.38 -0.62
CA ARG A 24 -7.21 -0.14 -0.05
C ARG A 24 -6.13 0.93 -0.04
N LEU A 25 -6.54 2.17 -0.18
CA LEU A 25 -5.71 3.35 0.02
C LEU A 25 -5.84 3.80 1.48
N GLN A 26 -4.73 3.85 2.21
CA GLN A 26 -4.70 4.42 3.56
C GLN A 26 -4.97 5.93 3.49
N ASP A 27 -5.88 6.41 4.31
CA ASP A 27 -6.26 7.83 4.36
C ASP A 27 -5.29 8.62 5.25
N ASP A 28 -4.07 8.79 4.73
CA ASP A 28 -3.01 9.55 5.39
C ASP A 28 -2.21 10.35 4.36
N ALA A 29 -2.36 11.66 4.39
CA ALA A 29 -1.72 12.55 3.44
C ALA A 29 -0.20 12.67 3.62
N ARG A 30 0.35 12.14 4.70
CA ARG A 30 1.79 12.22 4.99
C ARG A 30 2.63 11.27 4.14
N TRP A 31 2.04 10.14 3.71
CA TRP A 31 2.70 9.11 2.90
C TRP A 31 1.76 8.52 1.85
N PRO A 32 2.26 8.21 0.64
CA PRO A 32 1.55 7.31 -0.26
C PRO A 32 1.59 5.90 0.34
N TRP A 33 0.40 5.31 0.55
CA TRP A 33 0.27 4.11 1.38
C TRP A 33 -0.89 3.24 0.92
N LEU A 34 -0.60 2.02 0.48
CA LEU A 34 -1.60 1.01 0.14
C LEU A 34 -1.61 -0.13 1.15
N ILE A 35 -2.77 -0.75 1.31
CA ILE A 35 -2.98 -1.93 2.13
C ILE A 35 -3.52 -3.04 1.24
N LEU A 36 -2.85 -4.19 1.23
CA LEU A 36 -3.28 -5.39 0.52
C LEU A 36 -3.84 -6.40 1.51
N ILE A 37 -5.08 -6.83 1.30
CA ILE A 37 -5.79 -7.76 2.18
C ILE A 37 -6.06 -9.03 1.38
N PRO A 38 -5.29 -10.12 1.58
CA PRO A 38 -5.54 -11.40 0.91
C PRO A 38 -6.95 -11.92 1.20
N GLN A 39 -7.67 -12.31 0.15
CA GLN A 39 -9.04 -12.82 0.25
C GLN A 39 -9.04 -14.32 0.57
N VAL A 40 -8.39 -14.67 1.67
CA VAL A 40 -8.27 -16.04 2.18
C VAL A 40 -8.92 -16.10 3.56
N ALA A 41 -9.99 -16.89 3.68
CA ALA A 41 -10.76 -16.97 4.91
C ALA A 41 -9.90 -17.41 6.09
N GLY A 42 -9.93 -16.67 7.19
CA GLY A 42 -9.23 -17.00 8.42
C GLY A 42 -7.72 -16.76 8.41
N ALA A 43 -7.13 -16.34 7.30
CA ALA A 43 -5.70 -16.05 7.24
C ALA A 43 -5.32 -14.88 8.14
N ARG A 44 -4.31 -15.08 8.96
CA ARG A 44 -3.74 -14.10 9.90
C ARG A 44 -2.26 -13.86 9.65
N GLU A 45 -1.56 -14.89 9.20
CA GLU A 45 -0.13 -14.89 8.94
C GLU A 45 0.16 -15.28 7.48
N ILE A 46 1.32 -14.91 6.97
CA ILE A 46 1.74 -15.33 5.61
C ILE A 46 1.83 -16.85 5.51
N GLU A 47 2.17 -17.53 6.60
CA GLU A 47 2.24 -19.01 6.65
C GLU A 47 0.88 -19.70 6.48
N ASP A 48 -0.22 -18.98 6.71
CA ASP A 48 -1.58 -19.51 6.48
C ASP A 48 -1.93 -19.61 5.00
N LEU A 49 -1.16 -18.95 4.14
CA LEU A 49 -1.34 -18.98 2.70
C LEU A 49 -0.67 -20.20 2.08
N THR A 50 -1.29 -20.75 1.03
CA THR A 50 -0.65 -21.77 0.19
C THR A 50 0.57 -21.20 -0.54
N VAL A 51 1.41 -22.07 -1.09
CA VAL A 51 2.58 -21.66 -1.89
C VAL A 51 2.16 -20.80 -3.08
N ALA A 52 1.06 -21.16 -3.76
CA ALA A 52 0.54 -20.40 -4.90
C ALA A 52 0.06 -19.00 -4.48
N GLU A 53 -0.66 -18.92 -3.36
CA GLU A 53 -1.14 -17.64 -2.81
C GLU A 53 0.03 -16.75 -2.35
N ARG A 54 1.06 -17.32 -1.73
CA ARG A 54 2.26 -16.54 -1.38
C ARG A 54 2.97 -15.95 -2.60
N ARG A 55 3.02 -16.70 -3.69
CA ARG A 55 3.58 -16.21 -4.97
C ARG A 55 2.76 -15.05 -5.52
N LEU A 56 1.42 -15.19 -5.53
CA LEU A 56 0.53 -14.10 -5.93
C LEU A 56 0.71 -12.87 -5.03
N LEU A 57 0.78 -13.07 -3.71
CA LEU A 57 0.98 -11.97 -2.76
C LEU A 57 2.24 -11.16 -3.07
N VAL A 58 3.36 -11.83 -3.36
CA VAL A 58 4.61 -11.13 -3.70
C VAL A 58 4.46 -10.32 -4.99
N GLU A 59 3.85 -10.88 -6.03
CA GLU A 59 3.60 -10.15 -7.29
C GLU A 59 2.66 -8.96 -7.08
N GLU A 60 1.63 -9.13 -6.27
CA GLU A 60 0.70 -8.04 -5.96
C GLU A 60 1.34 -6.96 -5.08
N VAL A 61 2.27 -7.31 -4.19
CA VAL A 61 3.10 -6.34 -3.45
C VAL A 61 3.98 -5.53 -4.40
N VAL A 62 4.57 -6.17 -5.41
CA VAL A 62 5.35 -5.45 -6.44
C VAL A 62 4.45 -4.50 -7.22
N ALA A 63 3.28 -4.95 -7.67
CA ALA A 63 2.31 -4.08 -8.36
C ALA A 63 1.88 -2.90 -7.47
N ALA A 64 1.60 -3.15 -6.20
CA ALA A 64 1.28 -2.10 -5.23
C ALA A 64 2.43 -1.10 -5.05
N GLY A 65 3.67 -1.55 -5.10
CA GLY A 65 4.84 -0.67 -5.07
C GLY A 65 4.87 0.30 -6.24
N HIS A 66 4.56 -0.17 -7.44
CA HIS A 66 4.43 0.69 -8.62
C HIS A 66 3.28 1.70 -8.46
N ALA A 67 2.14 1.24 -7.94
CA ALA A 67 0.99 2.10 -7.68
C ALA A 67 1.29 3.16 -6.62
N VAL A 68 2.00 2.82 -5.56
CA VAL A 68 2.45 3.75 -4.51
C VAL A 68 3.36 4.83 -5.08
N ARG A 69 4.27 4.46 -6.00
CA ARG A 69 5.11 5.45 -6.69
C ARG A 69 4.31 6.39 -7.57
N ALA A 70 3.33 5.84 -8.31
CA ALA A 70 2.46 6.64 -9.18
C ALA A 70 1.60 7.63 -8.38
N LEU A 71 0.95 7.17 -7.32
CA LEU A 71 0.13 8.06 -6.47
C LEU A 71 0.99 9.07 -5.72
N GLY A 72 2.18 8.68 -5.27
CA GLY A 72 3.13 9.59 -4.63
C GLY A 72 3.52 10.73 -5.57
N ALA A 73 3.84 10.43 -6.82
CA ALA A 73 4.12 11.45 -7.83
C ALA A 73 2.93 12.39 -8.05
N ALA A 74 1.72 11.84 -8.13
CA ALA A 74 0.49 12.63 -8.31
C ALA A 74 0.20 13.56 -7.12
N LEU A 75 0.65 13.22 -5.91
CA LEU A 75 0.49 14.01 -4.70
C LEU A 75 1.68 14.94 -4.40
N GLY A 76 2.70 14.94 -5.24
CA GLY A 76 3.94 15.71 -4.98
C GLY A 76 4.83 15.08 -3.88
N LEU A 77 4.65 13.79 -3.61
CA LEU A 77 5.38 13.01 -2.61
C LEU A 77 6.23 11.94 -3.30
N ALA A 78 7.26 12.35 -4.01
CA ALA A 78 8.13 11.44 -4.76
C ALA A 78 8.72 10.34 -3.84
N VAL A 79 8.50 9.08 -4.22
CA VAL A 79 8.89 7.92 -3.41
C VAL A 79 10.33 7.52 -3.70
N GLU A 80 11.18 7.57 -2.67
CA GLU A 80 12.59 7.19 -2.73
C GLU A 80 12.82 5.75 -2.29
N LYS A 81 11.98 5.24 -1.38
CA LYS A 81 12.09 3.91 -0.78
C LYS A 81 10.70 3.34 -0.52
N LEU A 82 10.53 2.04 -0.66
CA LEU A 82 9.32 1.34 -0.22
C LEU A 82 9.58 0.63 1.11
N ASN A 83 8.64 0.77 2.05
CA ASN A 83 8.57 -0.09 3.22
C ASN A 83 7.37 -1.02 3.08
N VAL A 84 7.60 -2.30 3.26
CA VAL A 84 6.59 -3.35 3.18
C VAL A 84 6.53 -4.07 4.51
N GLY A 85 5.35 -4.22 5.08
CA GLY A 85 5.22 -4.88 6.37
C GLY A 85 3.84 -5.47 6.61
N ALA A 86 3.83 -6.63 7.25
CA ALA A 86 2.63 -7.29 7.76
C ALA A 86 2.72 -7.31 9.30
N LEU A 87 1.94 -6.47 9.98
CA LEU A 87 1.98 -6.35 11.43
C LEU A 87 0.86 -7.14 12.10
N GLY A 88 -0.40 -6.76 11.88
CA GLY A 88 -1.55 -7.49 12.39
C GLY A 88 -1.73 -7.48 13.90
N ASN A 89 -1.04 -6.61 14.63
CA ASN A 89 -1.10 -6.58 16.10
C ASN A 89 -2.43 -6.05 16.65
N ILE A 90 -3.12 -5.20 15.89
CA ILE A 90 -4.43 -4.65 16.28
C ILE A 90 -5.53 -5.37 15.50
N THR A 91 -5.44 -5.40 14.17
CA THR A 91 -6.40 -6.08 13.29
C THR A 91 -5.79 -7.40 12.82
N PRO A 92 -6.30 -8.55 13.29
CA PRO A 92 -5.66 -9.84 13.03
C PRO A 92 -5.75 -10.33 11.60
N GLN A 93 -6.77 -9.92 10.83
CA GLN A 93 -6.89 -10.33 9.42
C GLN A 93 -5.60 -9.97 8.67
N LEU A 94 -5.01 -10.96 7.98
CA LEU A 94 -3.76 -10.78 7.25
C LEU A 94 -3.87 -9.60 6.29
N HIS A 95 -2.95 -8.66 6.42
CA HIS A 95 -2.82 -7.53 5.50
C HIS A 95 -1.37 -7.09 5.42
N VAL A 96 -1.00 -6.58 4.25
CA VAL A 96 0.35 -6.13 3.96
C VAL A 96 0.31 -4.66 3.58
N HIS A 97 1.06 -3.86 4.31
CA HIS A 97 1.24 -2.45 4.03
C HIS A 97 2.36 -2.25 3.00
N VAL A 98 2.13 -1.37 2.04
CA VAL A 98 3.15 -0.89 1.10
C VAL A 98 3.18 0.62 1.19
N VAL A 99 4.26 1.16 1.74
CA VAL A 99 4.38 2.58 2.08
C VAL A 99 5.51 3.23 1.30
N GLY A 100 5.20 4.33 0.65
CA GLY A 100 6.21 5.16 -0.02
C GLY A 100 6.92 6.09 0.96
N ARG A 101 8.23 5.97 1.03
CA ARG A 101 9.07 6.76 1.95
C ARG A 101 9.94 7.74 1.18
N ARG A 102 10.28 8.82 1.81
CA ARG A 102 11.22 9.83 1.35
C ARG A 102 12.03 10.37 2.53
N VAL A 103 13.23 10.85 2.26
CA VAL A 103 14.13 11.39 3.31
C VAL A 103 13.50 12.55 4.08
N GLU A 104 12.61 13.29 3.44
CA GLU A 104 11.93 14.45 4.02
C GLU A 104 10.61 14.12 4.73
N ASP A 105 10.21 12.85 4.76
CA ASP A 105 8.95 12.49 5.42
C ASP A 105 9.05 12.64 6.96
N PRO A 106 7.90 12.87 7.63
CA PRO A 106 7.93 13.24 9.06
C PRO A 106 8.55 12.19 9.98
N ALA A 107 8.56 10.90 9.60
CA ALA A 107 9.07 9.82 10.44
C ALA A 107 10.48 9.35 10.05
N TRP A 108 10.99 9.79 8.88
CA TRP A 108 12.26 9.29 8.36
C TRP A 108 13.42 9.41 9.37
N PRO A 109 14.28 8.38 9.55
CA PRO A 109 14.27 7.06 8.89
C PRO A 109 13.46 6.00 9.66
N GLY A 110 12.75 6.38 10.69
CA GLY A 110 11.91 5.49 11.50
C GLY A 110 10.68 4.97 10.76
N PRO A 111 10.00 3.95 11.31
CA PRO A 111 8.80 3.40 10.72
C PRO A 111 7.62 4.38 10.81
N VAL A 112 6.63 4.21 9.93
CA VAL A 112 5.44 5.08 9.91
C VAL A 112 4.38 4.66 10.92
N TRP A 113 4.34 3.36 11.27
CA TRP A 113 3.32 2.82 12.18
C TRP A 113 3.48 3.39 13.58
N GLY A 114 2.40 3.97 14.10
CA GLY A 114 2.40 4.60 15.42
C GLY A 114 3.03 6.00 15.47
N PHE A 115 3.38 6.57 14.33
CA PHE A 115 3.95 7.92 14.26
C PHE A 115 2.87 8.99 14.20
N GLY A 116 2.61 9.65 15.30
CA GLY A 116 1.68 10.78 15.39
C GLY A 116 0.25 10.43 14.98
N GLU A 117 -0.51 11.43 14.61
CA GLU A 117 -1.88 11.28 14.12
C GLU A 117 -1.93 11.36 12.60
N ALA A 118 -2.81 10.56 11.98
CA ALA A 118 -3.02 10.58 10.55
C ALA A 118 -3.59 11.95 10.10
N GLU A 119 -3.12 12.41 8.97
CA GLU A 119 -3.66 13.59 8.28
C GLU A 119 -4.52 13.12 7.11
N ARG A 120 -5.83 13.35 7.19
CA ARG A 120 -6.72 12.89 6.12
C ARG A 120 -6.43 13.61 4.79
N LEU A 121 -6.55 12.83 3.71
CA LEU A 121 -6.51 13.38 2.36
C LEU A 121 -7.71 14.32 2.14
N THR A 122 -7.46 15.44 1.45
CA THR A 122 -8.56 16.26 0.94
C THR A 122 -9.34 15.47 -0.13
N PRO A 123 -10.62 15.80 -0.40
CA PRO A 123 -11.39 15.13 -1.46
C PRO A 123 -10.68 15.16 -2.82
N ASP A 124 -10.03 16.27 -3.18
CA ASP A 124 -9.27 16.38 -4.42
C ASP A 124 -8.02 15.51 -4.43
N ALA A 125 -7.24 15.51 -3.36
CA ALA A 125 -6.06 14.66 -3.22
C ALA A 125 -6.44 13.17 -3.26
N LEU A 126 -7.54 12.78 -2.61
CA LEU A 126 -8.05 11.42 -2.66
C LEU A 126 -8.38 10.99 -4.10
N GLN A 127 -9.09 11.82 -4.85
CA GLN A 127 -9.44 11.50 -6.24
C GLN A 127 -8.18 11.37 -7.12
N ARG A 128 -7.22 12.26 -6.97
CA ARG A 128 -5.94 12.19 -7.70
C ARG A 128 -5.15 10.93 -7.33
N ALA A 129 -5.11 10.56 -6.07
CA ALA A 129 -4.43 9.35 -5.60
C ALA A 129 -5.07 8.09 -6.18
N LEU A 130 -6.40 7.95 -6.12
CA LEU A 130 -7.13 6.82 -6.67
C LEU A 130 -6.96 6.72 -8.19
N ALA A 131 -7.04 7.84 -8.89
CA ALA A 131 -6.89 7.90 -10.34
C ALA A 131 -5.48 7.51 -10.80
N ALA A 132 -4.45 7.86 -10.04
CA ALA A 132 -3.06 7.52 -10.36
C ALA A 132 -2.73 6.06 -10.01
N ALA A 133 -3.22 5.56 -8.88
CA ALA A 133 -2.88 4.23 -8.38
C ALA A 133 -3.57 3.10 -9.18
N ARG A 134 -4.85 3.26 -9.50
CA ARG A 134 -5.65 2.19 -10.12
C ARG A 134 -5.08 1.68 -11.45
N PRO A 135 -4.68 2.52 -12.43
CA PRO A 135 -4.08 2.02 -13.66
C PRO A 135 -2.77 1.27 -13.44
N ALA A 136 -1.99 1.65 -12.44
CA ALA A 136 -0.72 1.01 -12.11
C ALA A 136 -0.88 -0.40 -11.53
N LEU A 137 -2.05 -0.74 -10.99
CA LEU A 137 -2.38 -2.07 -10.48
C LEU A 137 -2.91 -2.99 -11.60
N ALA A 138 -3.27 -2.47 -12.75
CA ALA A 138 -3.87 -3.25 -13.83
C ALA A 138 -2.90 -4.31 -14.35
N PRO A 139 -3.38 -5.53 -14.73
CA PRO A 139 -2.55 -6.54 -15.37
C PRO A 139 -1.86 -5.98 -16.64
N GLY A 140 -0.56 -6.16 -16.76
CA GLY A 140 0.22 -5.67 -17.89
C GLY A 140 0.53 -4.17 -17.85
N ALA A 141 0.22 -3.48 -16.77
CA ALA A 141 0.62 -2.08 -16.58
C ALA A 141 2.15 -1.95 -16.66
N GLN A 142 2.60 -0.87 -17.29
CA GLN A 142 4.03 -0.56 -17.29
C GLN A 142 4.49 -0.26 -15.87
N PRO A 143 5.63 -0.83 -15.43
CA PRO A 143 6.20 -0.50 -14.13
C PRO A 143 6.46 1.00 -14.02
N TYR A 144 6.06 1.61 -12.92
CA TYR A 144 6.45 2.98 -12.64
C TYR A 144 7.98 3.03 -12.44
N PRO A 145 8.69 3.94 -13.10
CA PRO A 145 10.14 3.99 -12.99
C PRO A 145 10.57 4.20 -11.53
N PRO A 146 11.63 3.54 -11.07
CA PRO A 146 12.16 3.78 -9.74
C PRO A 146 12.64 5.23 -9.62
N PHE A 147 12.63 5.75 -8.40
CA PHE A 147 13.24 7.04 -8.12
C PHE A 147 14.69 7.01 -8.65
N PRO A 148 15.12 8.01 -9.45
CA PRO A 148 16.49 8.05 -9.92
C PRO A 148 17.42 8.12 -8.70
N GLY A 149 18.05 6.99 -8.41
CA GLY A 149 18.83 6.79 -7.19
C GLY A 149 19.87 7.89 -7.01
N ARG A 150 20.12 8.24 -5.76
CA ARG A 150 21.39 8.89 -5.43
C ARG A 150 22.47 7.97 -5.97
N GLY A 151 23.33 8.49 -6.85
CA GLY A 151 24.38 7.69 -7.47
C GLY A 151 25.16 6.86 -6.45
N PRO A 152 25.96 5.87 -6.88
CA PRO A 152 26.64 4.96 -5.98
C PRO A 152 27.40 5.76 -4.93
N ALA A 153 27.16 5.39 -3.67
CA ALA A 153 27.92 5.92 -2.53
C ALA A 153 29.38 5.50 -2.66
#